data_dfa1b91124cb41682da95390790a3053
#
_entry.id   dfa1b91124cb41682da95390790a3053
#
_cell.length_a   1.000
_cell.length_b   1.000
_cell.length_c   1.000
_cell.angle_alpha   90.00
_cell.angle_beta   90.00
_cell.angle_gamma   90.00
#
_symmetry.space_group_name_H-M   'P 1'
#
loop_
_entity.id
_entity.type
_entity.pdbx_description
1 polymer ?
#
loop_
_entity_poly.entity_id
_entity_poly.type
_entity_poly.pdbx_seq_one_letter_code
_entity_poly.pdbx_strand_id
1 'polypeptide(L)'
;LVDYTGITVDDDTKLRAALRKANVEYKVYKNTMISRACDELGYGELKSQLNGMTAIAISSDPIAPAKIIKEYAEKIPTFDIKAGFLDGAVLDQAGVCELADIPSKEVLIGKIMGSLMGPLYSLAYALQAMVDKGGEAAAEAPAAE
;
A
#
# COMPACT_ATOMS: atom_id res chain seq x y z
N LEU A 1 13.85 3.44 -1.80
CA LEU A 1 15.14 3.20 -1.15
C LEU A 1 14.91 2.49 0.17
N VAL A 2 15.61 1.40 0.39
CA VAL A 2 15.40 0.52 1.55
C VAL A 2 16.75 0.14 2.15
N ASP A 3 16.80 0.04 3.48
CA ASP A 3 17.93 -0.56 4.19
C ASP A 3 17.70 -2.07 4.33
N TYR A 4 18.67 -2.86 3.91
CA TYR A 4 18.61 -4.32 4.00
C TYR A 4 19.57 -4.89 5.06
N THR A 5 20.03 -4.06 5.98
CA THR A 5 20.98 -4.47 7.02
C THR A 5 20.32 -5.50 7.94
N GLY A 6 20.98 -6.64 8.14
CA GLY A 6 20.52 -7.67 9.06
C GLY A 6 19.39 -8.58 8.57
N ILE A 7 19.03 -8.54 7.28
CA ILE A 7 18.08 -9.49 6.70
C ILE A 7 18.71 -10.88 6.56
N THR A 8 17.91 -11.94 6.76
CA THR A 8 18.38 -13.30 6.52
C THR A 8 18.35 -13.64 5.03
N VAL A 9 19.18 -14.60 4.58
CA VAL A 9 19.20 -15.02 3.16
C VAL A 9 17.85 -15.60 2.72
N ASP A 10 17.16 -16.29 3.61
CA ASP A 10 15.83 -16.86 3.32
C ASP A 10 14.78 -15.77 3.10
N ASP A 11 14.82 -14.72 3.94
CA ASP A 11 13.86 -13.61 3.85
C ASP A 11 14.15 -12.74 2.63
N ASP A 12 15.44 -12.48 2.30
CA ASP A 12 15.81 -11.77 1.06
C ASP A 12 15.36 -12.55 -0.18
N THR A 13 15.49 -13.87 -0.16
CA THR A 13 15.03 -14.72 -1.28
C THR A 13 13.51 -14.65 -1.45
N LYS A 14 12.76 -14.70 -0.36
CA LYS A 14 11.29 -14.55 -0.37
C LYS A 14 10.87 -13.16 -0.83
N LEU A 15 11.53 -12.11 -0.33
CA LEU A 15 11.32 -10.72 -0.73
C LEU A 15 11.54 -10.54 -2.23
N ARG A 16 12.66 -11.02 -2.76
CA ARG A 16 12.95 -10.98 -4.20
C ARG A 16 11.93 -11.73 -5.04
N ALA A 17 11.47 -12.88 -4.56
CA ALA A 17 10.44 -13.67 -5.24
C ALA A 17 9.08 -12.93 -5.26
N ALA A 18 8.70 -12.29 -4.16
CA ALA A 18 7.48 -11.49 -4.06
C ALA A 18 7.55 -10.25 -4.97
N LEU A 19 8.67 -9.52 -4.97
CA LEU A 19 8.88 -8.35 -5.82
C LEU A 19 8.88 -8.70 -7.31
N ARG A 20 9.49 -9.83 -7.71
CA ARG A 20 9.43 -10.31 -9.11
C ARG A 20 8.01 -10.63 -9.56
N LYS A 21 7.19 -11.24 -8.71
CA LYS A 21 5.78 -11.52 -9.02
C LYS A 21 4.98 -10.25 -9.27
N ALA A 22 5.36 -9.16 -8.61
CA ALA A 22 4.75 -7.83 -8.78
C ALA A 22 5.42 -6.99 -9.89
N ASN A 23 6.30 -7.57 -10.72
CA ASN A 23 7.08 -6.88 -11.74
C ASN A 23 7.92 -5.71 -11.18
N VAL A 24 8.42 -5.85 -9.97
CA VAL A 24 9.31 -4.87 -9.32
C VAL A 24 10.75 -5.32 -9.48
N GLU A 25 11.58 -4.46 -10.02
CA GLU A 25 13.02 -4.68 -10.12
C GLU A 25 13.70 -4.27 -8.81
N TYR A 26 14.23 -5.24 -8.08
CA TYR A 26 14.95 -5.02 -6.83
C TYR A 26 16.44 -5.28 -7.00
N LYS A 27 17.25 -4.23 -6.85
CA LYS A 27 18.70 -4.29 -7.00
C LYS A 27 19.42 -3.49 -5.92
N VAL A 28 20.57 -4.01 -5.51
CA VAL A 28 21.48 -3.31 -4.61
C VAL A 28 22.51 -2.56 -5.45
N TYR A 29 22.61 -1.25 -5.25
CA TYR A 29 23.57 -0.39 -5.89
C TYR A 29 24.46 0.32 -4.87
N LYS A 30 25.65 0.68 -5.32
CA LYS A 30 26.58 1.45 -4.49
C LYS A 30 26.07 2.89 -4.34
N ASN A 31 26.05 3.41 -3.11
CA ASN A 31 25.53 4.76 -2.81
C ASN A 31 26.15 5.87 -3.67
N THR A 32 27.44 5.74 -4.01
CA THR A 32 28.12 6.70 -4.89
C THR A 32 27.55 6.74 -6.31
N MET A 33 27.04 5.60 -6.83
CA MET A 33 26.41 5.56 -8.15
C MET A 33 25.03 6.21 -8.10
N ILE A 34 24.28 5.92 -7.04
CA ILE A 34 22.96 6.53 -6.80
C ILE A 34 23.11 8.06 -6.65
N SER A 35 24.10 8.50 -5.88
CA SER A 35 24.38 9.93 -5.68
C SER A 35 24.70 10.64 -6.98
N ARG A 36 25.49 10.05 -7.88
CA ARG A 36 25.79 10.63 -9.20
C ARG A 36 24.54 10.74 -10.07
N ALA A 37 23.71 9.69 -10.09
CA ALA A 37 22.46 9.72 -10.84
C ALA A 37 21.49 10.78 -10.29
N CYS A 38 21.44 10.97 -8.97
CA CYS A 38 20.65 12.04 -8.35
C CYS A 38 21.20 13.44 -8.71
N ASP A 39 22.52 13.60 -8.86
CA ASP A 39 23.12 14.86 -9.30
C ASP A 39 22.74 15.21 -10.74
N GLU A 40 22.80 14.24 -11.63
CA GLU A 40 22.44 14.43 -13.04
C GLU A 40 20.96 14.76 -13.22
N LEU A 41 20.10 14.22 -12.37
CA LEU A 41 18.67 14.45 -12.40
C LEU A 41 18.20 15.64 -11.54
N GLY A 42 19.09 16.26 -10.75
CA GLY A 42 18.77 17.41 -9.91
C GLY A 42 18.10 17.08 -8.56
N TYR A 43 18.10 15.82 -8.13
CA TYR A 43 17.46 15.36 -6.88
C TYR A 43 18.45 15.30 -5.71
N GLY A 44 19.04 16.46 -5.36
CA GLY A 44 20.04 16.55 -4.28
C GLY A 44 19.54 16.16 -2.88
N GLU A 45 18.26 16.28 -2.63
CA GLU A 45 17.63 15.97 -1.33
C GLU A 45 17.76 14.48 -0.95
N LEU A 46 17.73 13.58 -1.94
CA LEU A 46 17.90 12.13 -1.71
C LEU A 46 19.28 11.75 -1.16
N LYS A 47 20.30 12.60 -1.38
CA LYS A 47 21.67 12.31 -0.91
C LYS A 47 21.77 12.23 0.62
N SER A 48 21.02 13.03 1.32
CA SER A 48 21.04 13.05 2.80
C SER A 48 20.57 11.71 3.39
N GLN A 49 19.76 10.96 2.63
CA GLN A 49 19.20 9.67 3.05
C GLN A 49 20.00 8.45 2.56
N LEU A 50 21.03 8.64 1.73
CA LEU A 50 21.90 7.58 1.20
C LEU A 50 22.98 7.14 2.19
N ASN A 51 22.63 6.92 3.45
CA ASN A 51 23.54 6.46 4.50
C ASN A 51 23.44 4.94 4.66
N GLY A 52 24.57 4.26 4.86
CA GLY A 52 24.61 2.81 5.10
C GLY A 52 24.30 1.97 3.84
N MET A 53 23.79 0.77 4.05
CA MET A 53 23.42 -0.14 2.96
C MET A 53 22.11 0.29 2.32
N THR A 54 22.07 0.35 0.98
CA THR A 54 20.88 0.82 0.28
C THR A 54 20.56 -0.10 -0.90
N ALA A 55 19.33 -0.59 -0.92
CA ALA A 55 18.74 -1.28 -2.06
C ALA A 55 17.67 -0.39 -2.71
N ILE A 56 17.50 -0.55 -4.01
CA ILE A 56 16.50 0.18 -4.79
C ILE A 56 15.47 -0.81 -5.33
N ALA A 57 14.21 -0.51 -5.14
CA ALA A 57 13.09 -1.17 -5.80
C ALA A 57 12.52 -0.21 -6.85
N ILE A 58 12.47 -0.64 -8.10
CA ILE A 58 12.00 0.15 -9.24
C ILE A 58 10.78 -0.56 -9.83
N SER A 59 9.71 0.17 -10.04
CA SER A 59 8.48 -0.35 -10.63
C SER A 59 7.78 0.71 -11.46
N SER A 60 7.00 0.28 -12.43
CA SER A 60 6.06 1.14 -13.16
C SER A 60 4.86 1.53 -12.30
N ASP A 61 4.44 0.65 -11.37
CA ASP A 61 3.37 0.91 -10.42
C ASP A 61 3.95 1.38 -9.09
N PRO A 62 3.63 2.58 -8.61
CA PRO A 62 4.21 3.11 -7.37
C PRO A 62 3.73 2.39 -6.10
N ILE A 63 2.55 1.80 -6.14
CA ILE A 63 1.91 1.17 -4.98
C ILE A 63 2.45 -0.23 -4.72
N ALA A 64 2.74 -1.00 -5.77
CA ALA A 64 3.16 -2.40 -5.65
C ALA A 64 4.44 -2.58 -4.80
N PRO A 65 5.54 -1.85 -5.04
CA PRO A 65 6.75 -1.98 -4.21
C PRO A 65 6.52 -1.50 -2.78
N ALA A 66 5.76 -0.41 -2.58
CA ALA A 66 5.50 0.16 -1.26
C ALA A 66 4.78 -0.84 -0.35
N LYS A 67 3.76 -1.55 -0.85
CA LYS A 67 3.02 -2.57 -0.09
C LYS A 67 3.89 -3.73 0.34
N ILE A 68 4.63 -4.30 -0.61
CA ILE A 68 5.48 -5.45 -0.34
C ILE A 68 6.57 -5.07 0.67
N ILE A 69 7.20 -3.92 0.48
CA ILE A 69 8.24 -3.44 1.37
C ILE A 69 7.68 -3.18 2.77
N LYS A 70 6.50 -2.57 2.92
CA LYS A 70 5.84 -2.35 4.22
C LYS A 70 5.53 -3.67 4.92
N GLU A 71 4.97 -4.66 4.21
CA GLU A 71 4.66 -5.98 4.76
C GLU A 71 5.92 -6.69 5.30
N TYR A 72 7.05 -6.53 4.61
CA TYR A 72 8.32 -7.10 5.07
C TYR A 72 8.97 -6.26 6.17
N ALA A 73 8.82 -4.93 6.17
CA ALA A 73 9.28 -4.06 7.26
C ALA A 73 8.55 -4.34 8.58
N GLU A 74 7.27 -4.70 8.53
CA GLU A 74 6.52 -5.14 9.73
C GLU A 74 6.98 -6.51 10.26
N LYS A 75 7.44 -7.40 9.38
CA LYS A 75 7.91 -8.74 9.75
C LYS A 75 9.36 -8.76 10.23
N ILE A 76 10.18 -7.85 9.72
CA ILE A 76 11.62 -7.83 9.95
C ILE A 76 12.01 -6.48 10.58
N PRO A 77 12.31 -6.42 11.86
CA PRO A 77 12.57 -5.16 12.57
C PRO A 77 13.84 -4.42 12.12
N THR A 78 14.73 -5.10 11.38
CA THR A 78 15.97 -4.51 10.85
C THR A 78 15.82 -3.96 9.44
N PHE A 79 14.67 -4.15 8.82
CA PHE A 79 14.41 -3.74 7.45
C PHE A 79 13.64 -2.41 7.44
N ASP A 80 14.35 -1.31 7.16
CA ASP A 80 13.79 0.03 7.21
C ASP A 80 13.62 0.68 5.83
N ILE A 81 12.54 1.44 5.70
CA ILE A 81 12.28 2.28 4.52
C ILE A 81 12.98 3.62 4.73
N LYS A 82 13.90 3.99 3.84
CA LYS A 82 14.63 5.26 3.91
C LYS A 82 13.88 6.39 3.24
N ALA A 83 13.55 6.21 1.99
CA ALA A 83 12.85 7.21 1.19
C ALA A 83 12.14 6.56 0.02
N GLY A 84 11.11 7.24 -0.50
CA GLY A 84 10.49 6.97 -1.78
C GLY A 84 10.80 8.06 -2.78
N PHE A 85 10.69 7.72 -4.06
CA PHE A 85 10.76 8.68 -5.15
C PHE A 85 9.60 8.41 -6.10
N LEU A 86 8.76 9.42 -6.32
CA LEU A 86 7.59 9.32 -7.17
C LEU A 86 7.40 10.62 -7.96
N ASP A 87 7.37 10.50 -9.28
CA ASP A 87 7.07 11.62 -10.22
C ASP A 87 7.84 12.93 -9.95
N GLY A 88 9.10 12.81 -9.53
CA GLY A 88 9.93 13.98 -9.24
C GLY A 88 9.85 14.50 -7.80
N ALA A 89 8.98 13.92 -6.96
CA ALA A 89 8.89 14.25 -5.54
C ALA A 89 9.61 13.21 -4.68
N VAL A 90 10.34 13.68 -3.69
CA VAL A 90 10.96 12.84 -2.66
C VAL A 90 9.94 12.63 -1.54
N LEU A 91 9.69 11.38 -1.21
CA LEU A 91 8.79 10.98 -0.13
C LEU A 91 9.62 10.45 1.04
N ASP A 92 9.31 10.94 2.21
CA ASP A 92 9.85 10.40 3.46
C ASP A 92 9.23 9.04 3.80
N GLN A 93 9.78 8.37 4.80
CA GLN A 93 9.28 7.09 5.30
C GLN A 93 7.77 7.11 5.57
N ALA A 94 7.25 8.19 6.17
CA ALA A 94 5.82 8.35 6.42
C ALA A 94 5.00 8.35 5.12
N GLY A 95 5.43 9.11 4.11
CA GLY A 95 4.76 9.18 2.82
C GLY A 95 4.77 7.84 2.07
N VAL A 96 5.84 7.05 2.19
CA VAL A 96 5.88 5.69 1.61
C VAL A 96 4.92 4.75 2.34
N CYS A 97 4.77 4.87 3.66
CA CYS A 97 3.80 4.11 4.43
C CYS A 97 2.36 4.45 4.04
N GLU A 98 2.05 5.73 3.85
CA GLU A 98 0.73 6.17 3.34
C GLU A 98 0.44 5.62 1.95
N LEU A 99 1.44 5.62 1.04
CA LEU A 99 1.31 5.01 -0.28
C LEU A 99 1.04 3.50 -0.19
N ALA A 100 1.65 2.80 0.76
CA ALA A 100 1.44 1.38 0.96
C ALA A 100 0.01 1.06 1.45
N ASP A 101 -0.64 1.97 2.14
CA ASP A 101 -2.02 1.83 2.61
C ASP A 101 -3.07 2.03 1.50
N ILE A 102 -2.67 2.60 0.36
CA ILE A 102 -3.54 2.76 -0.81
C ILE A 102 -3.78 1.39 -1.45
N PRO A 103 -5.03 0.96 -1.62
CA PRO A 103 -5.34 -0.30 -2.31
C PRO A 103 -4.92 -0.27 -3.79
N SER A 104 -4.82 -1.44 -4.41
CA SER A 104 -4.51 -1.53 -5.84
C SER A 104 -5.56 -0.80 -6.68
N LYS A 105 -5.19 -0.36 -7.88
CA LYS A 105 -6.05 0.39 -8.80
C LYS A 105 -7.42 -0.27 -9.01
N GLU A 106 -7.45 -1.60 -9.16
CA GLU A 106 -8.68 -2.36 -9.35
C GLU A 106 -9.60 -2.30 -8.13
N VAL A 107 -9.03 -2.47 -6.94
CA VAL A 107 -9.77 -2.38 -5.66
C VAL A 107 -10.26 -0.96 -5.43
N LEU A 108 -9.48 0.05 -5.81
CA LEU A 108 -9.87 1.46 -5.68
C LEU A 108 -11.07 1.78 -6.57
N ILE A 109 -11.05 1.32 -7.83
CA ILE A 109 -12.18 1.46 -8.76
C ILE A 109 -13.42 0.74 -8.20
N GLY A 110 -13.26 -0.49 -7.70
CA GLY A 110 -14.35 -1.22 -7.05
C GLY A 110 -14.93 -0.48 -5.84
N LYS A 111 -14.08 0.13 -5.02
CA LYS A 111 -14.49 0.94 -3.86
C LYS A 111 -15.26 2.20 -4.28
N ILE A 112 -14.84 2.87 -5.36
CA ILE A 112 -15.55 4.03 -5.90
C ILE A 112 -16.93 3.61 -6.43
N MET A 113 -17.01 2.52 -7.21
CA MET A 113 -18.30 2.00 -7.70
C MET A 113 -19.22 1.59 -6.54
N GLY A 114 -18.69 0.90 -5.53
CA GLY A 114 -19.44 0.55 -4.33
C GLY A 114 -19.95 1.76 -3.55
N SER A 115 -19.14 2.82 -3.47
CA SER A 115 -19.53 4.08 -2.81
C SER A 115 -20.67 4.80 -3.57
N LEU A 116 -20.65 4.78 -4.89
CA LEU A 116 -21.73 5.35 -5.71
C LEU A 116 -23.05 4.56 -5.57
N MET A 117 -22.95 3.24 -5.40
CA MET A 117 -24.13 2.38 -5.17
C MET A 117 -24.56 2.32 -3.70
N GLY A 118 -23.74 2.80 -2.79
CA GLY A 118 -24.00 2.80 -1.34
C GLY A 118 -25.35 3.37 -0.94
N PRO A 119 -25.74 4.57 -1.41
CA PRO A 119 -27.03 5.17 -1.09
C PRO A 119 -28.23 4.32 -1.55
N LEU A 120 -28.11 3.62 -2.70
CA LEU A 120 -29.16 2.72 -3.19
C LEU A 120 -29.30 1.48 -2.31
N TYR A 121 -28.17 0.88 -1.92
CA TYR A 121 -28.16 -0.26 -1.02
C TYR A 121 -28.69 0.11 0.39
N SER A 122 -28.28 1.27 0.93
CA SER A 122 -28.74 1.72 2.24
C SER A 122 -30.25 1.97 2.26
N LEU A 123 -30.81 2.51 1.16
CA LEU A 123 -32.26 2.66 1.01
C LEU A 123 -32.97 1.30 0.96
N ALA A 124 -32.44 0.36 0.17
CA ALA A 124 -33.00 -0.99 0.08
C ALA A 124 -32.99 -1.71 1.44
N TYR A 125 -31.88 -1.63 2.19
CA TYR A 125 -31.80 -2.18 3.54
C TYR A 125 -32.75 -1.50 4.52
N ALA A 126 -32.92 -0.18 4.43
CA ALA A 126 -33.88 0.54 5.26
C ALA A 126 -35.32 0.12 4.99
N LEU A 127 -35.68 -0.05 3.72
CA LEU A 127 -37.00 -0.54 3.30
C LEU A 127 -37.21 -1.98 3.77
N GLN A 128 -36.21 -2.85 3.64
CA GLN A 128 -36.28 -4.22 4.11
C GLN A 128 -36.45 -4.31 5.64
N ALA A 129 -35.68 -3.50 6.38
CA ALA A 129 -35.83 -3.42 7.83
C ALA A 129 -37.19 -2.90 8.29
N MET A 130 -37.84 -2.02 7.50
CA MET A 130 -39.20 -1.58 7.76
C MET A 130 -40.22 -2.69 7.53
N VAL A 131 -40.05 -3.48 6.46
CA VAL A 131 -40.91 -4.63 6.15
C VAL A 131 -40.78 -5.70 7.22
N ASP A 132 -39.56 -6.02 7.64
CA ASP A 132 -39.29 -7.02 8.68
C ASP A 132 -39.87 -6.59 10.01
N LYS A 133 -39.72 -5.33 10.43
CA LYS A 133 -40.37 -4.79 11.64
C LYS A 133 -41.87 -4.66 11.50
N GLY A 134 -42.37 -4.31 10.33
CA GLY A 134 -43.81 -4.24 10.03
C GLY A 134 -44.48 -5.63 10.00
N GLY A 135 -43.73 -6.65 9.57
CA GLY A 135 -44.14 -8.05 9.60
C GLY A 135 -44.25 -8.59 11.02
N GLU A 136 -43.31 -8.25 11.91
CA GLU A 136 -43.40 -8.61 13.34
C GLU A 136 -44.56 -7.90 14.04
N ALA A 137 -44.78 -6.62 13.75
CA ALA A 137 -45.92 -5.88 14.34
C ALA A 137 -47.28 -6.38 13.84
N ALA A 138 -47.36 -6.92 12.61
CA ALA A 138 -48.57 -7.54 12.09
C ALA A 138 -48.84 -8.96 12.64
N ALA A 139 -47.79 -9.65 13.09
CA ALA A 139 -47.91 -10.97 13.72
C ALA A 139 -48.31 -10.89 15.22
N GLU A 140 -48.14 -9.72 15.84
CA GLU A 140 -48.39 -9.49 17.27
C GLU A 140 -49.71 -8.75 17.53
N ALA A 141 -50.52 -8.51 16.48
CA ALA A 141 -51.87 -7.98 16.67
C ALA A 141 -52.78 -9.12 17.22
N PRO A 142 -53.21 -9.07 18.50
CA PRO A 142 -54.14 -10.07 19.02
C PRO A 142 -55.45 -9.97 18.26
N ALA A 143 -55.97 -11.11 17.81
CA ALA A 143 -57.33 -11.23 17.35
C ALA A 143 -58.24 -10.78 18.50
N ALA A 144 -58.74 -9.56 18.45
CA ALA A 144 -59.80 -9.10 19.31
C ALA A 144 -61.14 -9.58 18.75
N GLU A 145 -61.86 -10.30 19.58
CA GLU A 145 -63.24 -10.75 19.40
C GLU A 145 -64.16 -9.62 18.92
#